data_ea18de5892657c52a7842f59eabe9b2a
#
_entry.id   ea18de5892657c52a7842f59eabe9b2a
#
_cell.length_a   1.000
_cell.length_b   1.000
_cell.length_c   1.000
_cell.angle_alpha   90.00
_cell.angle_beta   90.00
_cell.angle_gamma   90.00
#
_symmetry.space_group_name_H-M   'P 1'
#
loop_
_entity.id
_entity.type
_entity.pdbx_description
1 polymer ?
#
loop_
_entity_poly.entity_id
_entity_poly.type
_entity_poly.pdbx_seq_one_letter_code
_entity_poly.pdbx_strand_id
1 'polypeptide(L)'
;LTSAIHNIEEEMGITAFIRSNKGVELTRDGETLLSYARQILEQTDVMTEHFKGERNQKPRFSVSCQHYSFAVNAFVDVIREYDADAYSFILRETQTYEIIDDVAVGRSEIGILYLSEHNEAVLSKLINKNDLNFEELYIAKPHVFISNNHPLANKEEITIQDLMPYPYLVFEQGKHNSFYFSEEFLSSLEFPKNIMVRDRA
;
A
#
# COMPACT_ATOMS: atom_id res chain seq x y z
N LEU A 1 27.61 8.28 -17.31
CA LEU A 1 26.49 7.46 -16.87
C LEU A 1 26.83 5.96 -16.96
N THR A 2 27.35 5.49 -18.08
CA THR A 2 27.68 4.07 -18.30
C THR A 2 28.72 3.54 -17.30
N SER A 3 29.76 4.34 -16.97
CA SER A 3 30.79 3.96 -15.99
C SER A 3 30.24 3.84 -14.57
N ALA A 4 29.34 4.74 -14.16
CA ALA A 4 28.73 4.69 -12.84
C ALA A 4 27.85 3.46 -12.66
N ILE A 5 27.08 3.09 -13.68
CA ILE A 5 26.27 1.88 -13.69
C ILE A 5 27.16 0.64 -13.59
N HIS A 6 28.23 0.58 -14.38
CA HIS A 6 29.16 -0.56 -14.35
C HIS A 6 29.84 -0.72 -12.98
N ASN A 7 30.24 0.40 -12.35
CA ASN A 7 30.82 0.36 -11.01
C ASN A 7 29.84 -0.19 -9.97
N ILE A 8 28.55 0.20 -10.05
CA ILE A 8 27.52 -0.34 -9.15
C ILE A 8 27.29 -1.82 -9.40
N GLU A 9 27.23 -2.25 -10.68
CA GLU A 9 27.09 -3.66 -11.04
C GLU A 9 28.25 -4.49 -10.49
N GLU A 10 29.49 -4.02 -10.62
CA GLU A 10 30.68 -4.69 -10.07
C GLU A 10 30.66 -4.73 -8.53
N GLU A 11 30.35 -3.62 -7.87
CA GLU A 11 30.35 -3.53 -6.41
C GLU A 11 29.24 -4.40 -5.78
N MET A 12 28.07 -4.45 -6.41
CA MET A 12 26.94 -5.26 -5.94
C MET A 12 26.98 -6.71 -6.45
N GLY A 13 27.87 -7.05 -7.38
CA GLY A 13 27.98 -8.38 -7.96
C GLY A 13 26.75 -8.79 -8.80
N ILE A 14 26.09 -7.84 -9.43
CA ILE A 14 24.88 -8.03 -10.23
C ILE A 14 25.06 -7.56 -11.66
N THR A 15 24.16 -7.99 -12.53
CA THR A 15 23.97 -7.39 -13.86
C THR A 15 22.63 -6.70 -13.89
N ALA A 16 22.61 -5.38 -13.89
CA ALA A 16 21.36 -4.61 -13.86
C ALA A 16 20.73 -4.44 -15.25
N PHE A 17 21.55 -4.39 -16.31
CA PHE A 17 21.10 -4.17 -17.67
C PHE A 17 21.58 -5.22 -18.66
N ILE A 18 20.67 -5.69 -19.49
CA ILE A 18 20.99 -6.52 -20.68
C ILE A 18 20.92 -5.65 -21.92
N ARG A 19 22.00 -5.66 -22.69
CA ARG A 19 22.06 -5.00 -24.00
C ARG A 19 21.81 -5.97 -25.11
N SER A 20 20.85 -5.68 -25.97
CA SER A 20 20.51 -6.48 -27.14
C SER A 20 20.45 -5.61 -28.40
N ASN A 21 20.31 -6.24 -29.56
CA ASN A 21 20.08 -5.53 -30.81
C ASN A 21 18.73 -4.75 -30.85
N LYS A 22 17.86 -5.00 -29.85
CA LYS A 22 16.57 -4.32 -29.69
C LYS A 22 16.62 -3.16 -28.69
N GLY A 23 17.75 -2.95 -28.01
CA GLY A 23 17.92 -1.91 -27.01
C GLY A 23 18.49 -2.41 -25.68
N VAL A 24 18.19 -1.70 -24.62
CA VAL A 24 18.63 -1.98 -23.25
C VAL A 24 17.39 -2.34 -22.41
N GLU A 25 17.44 -3.48 -21.74
CA GLU A 25 16.39 -3.97 -20.86
C GLU A 25 16.95 -4.16 -19.44
N LEU A 26 16.12 -3.96 -18.43
CA LEU A 26 16.47 -4.27 -17.04
C LEU A 26 16.40 -5.77 -16.80
N THR A 27 17.33 -6.27 -16.00
CA THR A 27 17.22 -7.60 -15.40
C THR A 27 16.31 -7.55 -14.17
N ARG A 28 16.00 -8.67 -13.56
CA ARG A 28 15.30 -8.72 -12.27
C ARG A 28 16.10 -8.02 -11.17
N ASP A 29 17.42 -8.18 -11.15
CA ASP A 29 18.30 -7.49 -10.21
C ASP A 29 18.33 -5.98 -10.51
N GLY A 30 18.30 -5.61 -11.81
CA GLY A 30 18.19 -4.23 -12.24
C GLY A 30 16.89 -3.54 -11.81
N GLU A 31 15.75 -4.23 -11.87
CA GLU A 31 14.47 -3.73 -11.36
C GLU A 31 14.54 -3.51 -9.85
N THR A 32 15.15 -4.45 -9.12
CA THR A 32 15.35 -4.34 -7.67
C THR A 32 16.28 -3.17 -7.34
N LEU A 33 17.41 -3.04 -8.02
CA LEU A 33 18.34 -1.92 -7.85
C LEU A 33 17.66 -0.59 -8.13
N LEU A 34 16.87 -0.50 -9.21
CA LEU A 34 16.14 0.72 -9.56
C LEU A 34 15.12 1.12 -8.49
N SER A 35 14.47 0.12 -7.89
CA SER A 35 13.53 0.36 -6.77
C SER A 35 14.25 0.97 -5.57
N TYR A 36 15.38 0.40 -5.14
CA TYR A 36 16.20 0.97 -4.06
C TYR A 36 16.76 2.35 -4.40
N ALA A 37 17.24 2.54 -5.63
CA ALA A 37 17.75 3.84 -6.05
C ALA A 37 16.68 4.94 -5.99
N ARG A 38 15.44 4.64 -6.37
CA ARG A 38 14.32 5.58 -6.23
C ARG A 38 14.04 5.91 -4.77
N GLN A 39 14.04 4.92 -3.89
CA GLN A 39 13.86 5.15 -2.45
C GLN A 39 14.95 6.05 -1.87
N ILE A 40 16.22 5.81 -2.22
CA ILE A 40 17.35 6.66 -1.77
C ILE A 40 17.17 8.09 -2.26
N LEU A 41 16.76 8.30 -3.51
CA LEU A 41 16.52 9.64 -4.04
C LEU A 41 15.36 10.34 -3.32
N GLU A 42 14.25 9.66 -3.08
CA GLU A 42 13.13 10.20 -2.31
C GLU A 42 13.57 10.60 -0.89
N GLN A 43 14.36 9.77 -0.20
CA GLN A 43 14.91 10.10 1.12
C GLN A 43 15.90 11.27 1.07
N THR A 44 16.69 11.34 0.01
CA THR A 44 17.63 12.47 -0.20
C THR A 44 16.86 13.77 -0.40
N ASP A 45 15.75 13.72 -1.11
CA ASP A 45 14.89 14.89 -1.32
C ASP A 45 14.29 15.33 0.02
N VAL A 46 13.72 14.42 0.82
CA VAL A 46 13.19 14.70 2.17
C VAL A 46 14.28 15.31 3.08
N MET A 47 15.47 14.73 3.10
CA MET A 47 16.59 15.24 3.88
C MET A 47 17.03 16.63 3.40
N THR A 48 17.14 16.81 2.10
CA THR A 48 17.53 18.08 1.49
C THR A 48 16.51 19.18 1.80
N GLU A 49 15.25 18.84 1.73
CA GLU A 49 14.14 19.70 2.09
C GLU A 49 14.19 20.10 3.57
N HIS A 50 14.46 19.15 4.45
CA HIS A 50 14.55 19.41 5.90
C HIS A 50 15.68 20.40 6.25
N PHE A 51 16.86 20.27 5.62
CA PHE A 51 18.06 21.06 5.98
C PHE A 51 18.23 22.34 5.18
N LYS A 52 17.76 22.42 3.93
CA LYS A 52 17.95 23.63 3.10
C LYS A 52 17.03 24.78 3.46
N GLY A 53 15.98 24.54 4.25
CA GLY A 53 15.15 25.62 4.85
C GLY A 53 14.58 26.61 3.85
N GLU A 54 14.40 26.24 2.61
CA GLU A 54 13.83 27.13 1.60
C GLU A 54 12.38 27.44 1.92
N ARG A 55 12.11 28.69 2.25
CA ARG A 55 10.81 29.26 2.67
C ARG A 55 9.67 29.14 1.64
N ASN A 56 9.87 28.41 0.54
CA ASN A 56 8.91 28.22 -0.54
C ASN A 56 8.58 26.75 -0.81
N GLN A 57 8.74 25.88 0.18
CA GLN A 57 8.40 24.47 -0.04
C GLN A 57 6.89 24.31 0.00
N LYS A 58 6.37 23.62 -1.02
CA LYS A 58 4.99 23.14 -1.01
C LYS A 58 4.83 22.16 0.15
N PRO A 59 3.93 22.41 1.11
CA PRO A 59 3.63 21.44 2.14
C PRO A 59 3.36 20.08 1.52
N ARG A 60 4.00 19.05 2.06
CA ARG A 60 3.88 17.68 1.59
C ARG A 60 3.18 16.85 2.64
N PHE A 61 2.27 16.02 2.22
CA PHE A 61 1.59 15.06 3.08
C PHE A 61 1.25 13.82 2.28
N SER A 62 1.65 12.65 2.78
CA SER A 62 1.41 11.38 2.11
C SER A 62 0.82 10.33 3.05
N VAL A 63 -0.16 9.61 2.54
CA VAL A 63 -0.89 8.56 3.24
C VAL A 63 -0.89 7.31 2.39
N SER A 64 -0.54 6.17 2.97
CA SER A 64 -0.75 4.85 2.38
C SER A 64 -1.88 4.14 3.11
N CYS A 65 -2.83 3.58 2.40
CA CYS A 65 -3.98 2.91 3.00
C CYS A 65 -4.41 1.67 2.20
N GLN A 66 -5.14 0.79 2.87
CA GLN A 66 -5.91 -0.24 2.19
C GLN A 66 -7.08 0.40 1.41
N HIS A 67 -7.82 -0.39 0.63
CA HIS A 67 -8.88 0.11 -0.25
C HIS A 67 -10.13 0.58 0.53
N TYR A 68 -9.98 1.66 1.31
CA TYR A 68 -11.03 2.20 2.17
C TYR A 68 -11.59 3.53 1.69
N SER A 69 -12.87 3.54 1.34
CA SER A 69 -13.55 4.76 0.93
C SER A 69 -13.53 5.86 2.01
N PHE A 70 -13.53 5.50 3.29
CA PHE A 70 -13.47 6.50 4.36
C PHE A 70 -12.11 7.23 4.39
N ALA A 71 -11.00 6.52 4.12
CA ALA A 71 -9.68 7.11 4.08
C ALA A 71 -9.55 8.09 2.90
N VAL A 72 -10.08 7.71 1.74
CA VAL A 72 -10.16 8.59 0.56
C VAL A 72 -10.97 9.84 0.87
N ASN A 73 -12.15 9.70 1.48
CA ASN A 73 -13.00 10.82 1.83
C ASN A 73 -12.32 11.76 2.83
N ALA A 74 -11.74 11.22 3.90
CA ALA A 74 -10.99 12.00 4.88
C ALA A 74 -9.81 12.77 4.25
N PHE A 75 -9.09 12.12 3.34
CA PHE A 75 -7.99 12.76 2.59
C PHE A 75 -8.48 13.91 1.71
N VAL A 76 -9.62 13.74 1.04
CA VAL A 76 -10.26 14.82 0.24
C VAL A 76 -10.71 15.97 1.14
N ASP A 77 -11.23 15.69 2.33
CA ASP A 77 -11.66 16.72 3.26
C ASP A 77 -10.44 17.52 3.81
N VAL A 78 -9.33 16.86 4.11
CA VAL A 78 -8.06 17.53 4.43
C VAL A 78 -7.63 18.50 3.32
N ILE A 79 -7.70 18.06 2.05
CA ILE A 79 -7.35 18.91 0.91
C ILE A 79 -8.28 20.12 0.82
N ARG A 80 -9.58 19.96 1.08
CA ARG A 80 -10.57 21.06 1.02
C ARG A 80 -10.39 22.09 2.11
N GLU A 81 -9.95 21.65 3.30
CA GLU A 81 -9.69 22.54 4.42
C GLU A 81 -8.31 23.20 4.36
N TYR A 82 -7.42 22.68 3.50
CA TYR A 82 -6.06 23.16 3.38
C TYR A 82 -6.00 24.37 2.43
N ASP A 83 -5.99 25.59 3.00
CA ASP A 83 -5.95 26.85 2.26
C ASP A 83 -4.50 27.30 2.01
N ALA A 84 -3.89 26.77 0.95
CA ALA A 84 -2.55 27.18 0.52
C ALA A 84 -2.44 27.22 -1.00
N ASP A 85 -1.65 28.18 -1.52
CA ASP A 85 -1.41 28.38 -2.96
C ASP A 85 -0.70 27.19 -3.62
N ALA A 86 0.03 26.37 -2.85
CA ALA A 86 0.75 25.22 -3.36
C ALA A 86 0.91 24.14 -2.29
N TYR A 87 0.66 22.89 -2.65
CA TYR A 87 0.89 21.70 -1.82
C TYR A 87 1.23 20.48 -2.70
N SER A 88 1.73 19.42 -2.08
CA SER A 88 1.97 18.12 -2.70
C SER A 88 1.41 17.03 -1.78
N PHE A 89 0.16 16.66 -1.99
CA PHE A 89 -0.51 15.60 -1.22
C PHE A 89 -0.61 14.33 -2.03
N ILE A 90 -0.29 13.20 -1.42
CA ILE A 90 -0.22 11.90 -2.07
C ILE A 90 -1.05 10.90 -1.26
N LEU A 91 -2.01 10.26 -1.92
CA LEU A 91 -2.73 9.11 -1.38
C LEU A 91 -2.36 7.87 -2.19
N ARG A 92 -1.93 6.82 -1.48
CA ARG A 92 -1.62 5.51 -2.06
C ARG A 92 -2.59 4.48 -1.52
N GLU A 93 -3.43 3.94 -2.37
CA GLU A 93 -4.18 2.71 -2.06
C GLU A 93 -3.28 1.52 -2.44
N THR A 94 -2.88 0.71 -1.47
CA THR A 94 -1.89 -0.34 -1.68
C THR A 94 -2.04 -1.49 -0.69
N GLN A 95 -1.25 -2.53 -0.86
CA GLN A 95 -1.27 -3.77 -0.08
C GLN A 95 -0.83 -3.54 1.37
N THR A 96 -1.34 -4.32 2.29
CA THR A 96 -1.09 -4.18 3.74
C THR A 96 0.39 -4.14 4.10
N TYR A 97 1.20 -5.03 3.50
CA TYR A 97 2.65 -5.01 3.75
C TYR A 97 3.31 -3.74 3.25
N GLU A 98 2.93 -3.29 2.04
CA GLU A 98 3.46 -2.08 1.42
C GLU A 98 3.13 -0.82 2.24
N ILE A 99 1.95 -0.78 2.90
CA ILE A 99 1.58 0.34 3.78
C ILE A 99 2.58 0.46 4.93
N ILE A 100 2.92 -0.65 5.59
CA ILE A 100 3.86 -0.67 6.70
C ILE A 100 5.27 -0.28 6.20
N ASP A 101 5.68 -0.80 5.04
CA ASP A 101 6.96 -0.46 4.42
C ASP A 101 7.03 1.02 4.03
N ASP A 102 5.97 1.57 3.42
CA ASP A 102 5.89 2.97 3.03
C ASP A 102 6.10 3.93 4.21
N VAL A 103 5.53 3.61 5.37
CA VAL A 103 5.74 4.41 6.57
C VAL A 103 7.14 4.18 7.15
N ALA A 104 7.61 2.94 7.18
CA ALA A 104 8.92 2.60 7.71
C ALA A 104 10.07 3.29 6.95
N VAL A 105 9.94 3.42 5.62
CA VAL A 105 10.95 4.10 4.78
C VAL A 105 10.65 5.60 4.59
N GLY A 106 9.63 6.17 5.25
CA GLY A 106 9.26 7.57 5.14
C GLY A 106 8.68 7.98 3.78
N ARG A 107 8.14 7.02 3.03
CA ARG A 107 7.43 7.29 1.77
C ARG A 107 6.03 7.84 2.02
N SER A 108 5.45 7.49 3.16
CA SER A 108 4.20 8.04 3.69
C SER A 108 4.36 8.39 5.16
N GLU A 109 3.76 9.51 5.58
CA GLU A 109 3.73 9.95 6.98
C GLU A 109 2.74 9.11 7.80
N ILE A 110 1.67 8.62 7.16
CA ILE A 110 0.61 7.85 7.81
C ILE A 110 0.31 6.61 6.99
N GLY A 111 0.16 5.48 7.69
CA GLY A 111 -0.38 4.23 7.15
C GLY A 111 -1.75 3.94 7.78
N ILE A 112 -2.75 3.59 6.98
CA ILE A 112 -4.09 3.21 7.46
C ILE A 112 -4.35 1.77 7.06
N LEU A 113 -4.49 0.90 8.07
CA LEU A 113 -4.79 -0.51 7.91
C LEU A 113 -5.71 -0.99 9.04
N TYR A 114 -6.31 -2.18 8.91
CA TYR A 114 -7.10 -2.73 9.99
C TYR A 114 -6.38 -3.86 10.71
N LEU A 115 -6.64 -3.97 12.02
CA LEU A 115 -6.28 -5.11 12.84
C LEU A 115 -7.54 -5.88 13.26
N SER A 116 -7.40 -7.18 13.36
CA SER A 116 -8.40 -8.10 13.85
C SER A 116 -7.73 -9.16 14.72
N GLU A 117 -8.51 -9.93 15.46
CA GLU A 117 -7.98 -11.05 16.27
C GLU A 117 -7.12 -12.03 15.45
N HIS A 118 -7.34 -12.13 14.12
CA HIS A 118 -6.64 -13.06 13.24
C HIS A 118 -5.30 -12.55 12.76
N ASN A 119 -5.14 -11.24 12.57
CA ASN A 119 -3.93 -10.65 11.97
C ASN A 119 -3.09 -9.80 12.94
N GLU A 120 -3.65 -9.39 14.07
CA GLU A 120 -3.03 -8.48 15.03
C GLU A 120 -1.63 -8.95 15.46
N ALA A 121 -1.48 -10.22 15.82
CA ALA A 121 -0.20 -10.74 16.30
C ALA A 121 0.92 -10.65 15.25
N VAL A 122 0.58 -10.84 13.97
CA VAL A 122 1.54 -10.79 12.85
C VAL A 122 1.84 -9.36 12.46
N LEU A 123 0.80 -8.53 12.30
CA LEU A 123 0.96 -7.13 11.88
C LEU A 123 1.61 -6.29 12.99
N SER A 124 1.23 -6.45 14.25
CA SER A 124 1.87 -5.75 15.38
C SER A 124 3.35 -6.09 15.51
N LYS A 125 3.73 -7.36 15.27
CA LYS A 125 5.14 -7.73 15.24
C LYS A 125 5.91 -7.04 14.11
N LEU A 126 5.30 -6.90 12.94
CA LEU A 126 5.90 -6.23 11.80
C LEU A 126 6.02 -4.73 12.04
N ILE A 127 4.97 -4.09 12.57
CA ILE A 127 4.93 -2.68 12.95
C ILE A 127 6.04 -2.37 13.97
N ASN A 128 6.11 -3.15 15.05
CA ASN A 128 7.13 -2.98 16.08
C ASN A 128 8.56 -3.23 15.57
N LYS A 129 8.74 -4.20 14.65
CA LYS A 129 10.06 -4.47 14.04
C LYS A 129 10.60 -3.27 13.24
N ASN A 130 9.71 -2.44 12.73
CA ASN A 130 10.05 -1.24 11.97
C ASN A 130 10.00 0.04 12.82
N ASP A 131 9.98 -0.08 14.15
CA ASP A 131 9.92 1.04 15.11
C ASP A 131 8.72 1.99 14.86
N LEU A 132 7.61 1.44 14.37
CA LEU A 132 6.38 2.18 14.13
C LEU A 132 5.40 2.02 15.30
N ASN A 133 4.55 3.03 15.49
CA ASN A 133 3.46 3.01 16.45
C ASN A 133 2.12 2.80 15.73
N PHE A 134 1.26 1.98 16.33
CA PHE A 134 -0.12 1.82 15.89
C PHE A 134 -1.06 2.50 16.87
N GLU A 135 -1.97 3.32 16.35
CA GLU A 135 -3.01 3.99 17.11
C GLU A 135 -4.39 3.61 16.56
N GLU A 136 -5.29 3.17 17.43
CA GLU A 136 -6.65 2.81 17.05
C GLU A 136 -7.47 4.07 16.74
N LEU A 137 -8.01 4.16 15.52
CA LEU A 137 -8.92 5.24 15.13
C LEU A 137 -10.36 4.94 15.57
N TYR A 138 -10.85 3.73 15.30
CA TYR A 138 -12.18 3.28 15.70
C TYR A 138 -12.31 1.77 15.49
N ILE A 139 -13.33 1.19 16.11
CA ILE A 139 -13.71 -0.22 15.93
C ILE A 139 -14.86 -0.28 14.94
N ALA A 140 -14.64 -0.96 13.81
CA ALA A 140 -15.65 -1.17 12.78
C ALA A 140 -16.28 -2.56 12.87
N LYS A 141 -17.55 -2.66 12.49
CA LYS A 141 -18.22 -3.94 12.25
C LYS A 141 -18.12 -4.27 10.76
N PRO A 142 -17.81 -5.53 10.40
CA PRO A 142 -17.79 -5.93 8.99
C PRO A 142 -19.18 -5.88 8.38
N HIS A 143 -19.28 -5.42 7.15
CA HIS A 143 -20.51 -5.36 6.36
C HIS A 143 -20.28 -6.02 5.00
N VAL A 144 -21.33 -6.61 4.46
CA VAL A 144 -21.30 -7.17 3.10
C VAL A 144 -21.56 -6.04 2.11
N PHE A 145 -20.66 -5.86 1.16
CA PHE A 145 -20.81 -4.92 0.06
C PHE A 145 -21.30 -5.66 -1.19
N ILE A 146 -22.53 -5.40 -1.60
CA ILE A 146 -23.19 -6.04 -2.74
C ILE A 146 -24.01 -5.02 -3.54
N SER A 147 -24.26 -5.32 -4.80
CA SER A 147 -25.15 -4.50 -5.65
C SER A 147 -26.58 -4.49 -5.10
N ASN A 148 -27.30 -3.38 -5.27
CA ASN A 148 -28.72 -3.26 -4.94
C ASN A 148 -29.61 -4.29 -5.67
N ASN A 149 -29.13 -4.84 -6.79
CA ASN A 149 -29.82 -5.89 -7.57
C ASN A 149 -29.41 -7.30 -7.16
N HIS A 150 -28.53 -7.44 -6.14
CA HIS A 150 -28.10 -8.75 -5.67
C HIS A 150 -29.26 -9.48 -4.96
N PRO A 151 -29.41 -10.82 -5.13
CA PRO A 151 -30.48 -11.58 -4.46
C PRO A 151 -30.53 -11.42 -2.93
N LEU A 152 -29.40 -11.10 -2.30
CA LEU A 152 -29.32 -10.86 -0.84
C LEU A 152 -29.55 -9.39 -0.44
N ALA A 153 -29.76 -8.47 -1.39
CA ALA A 153 -29.84 -7.04 -1.09
C ALA A 153 -30.97 -6.63 -0.15
N ASN A 154 -32.08 -7.40 -0.16
CA ASN A 154 -33.25 -7.15 0.70
C ASN A 154 -33.29 -8.03 1.95
N LYS A 155 -32.22 -8.78 2.23
CA LYS A 155 -32.14 -9.62 3.43
C LYS A 155 -31.68 -8.79 4.62
N GLU A 156 -32.43 -8.80 5.72
CA GLU A 156 -32.13 -8.02 6.92
C GLU A 156 -30.82 -8.46 7.59
N GLU A 157 -30.57 -9.77 7.61
CA GLU A 157 -29.34 -10.37 8.16
C GLU A 157 -28.74 -11.34 7.16
N ILE A 158 -27.47 -11.17 6.85
CA ILE A 158 -26.72 -12.03 5.93
C ILE A 158 -25.75 -12.89 6.74
N THR A 159 -25.89 -14.21 6.62
CA THR A 159 -24.99 -15.17 7.25
C THR A 159 -23.88 -15.59 6.30
N ILE A 160 -22.82 -16.21 6.84
CA ILE A 160 -21.72 -16.76 6.03
C ILE A 160 -22.25 -17.82 5.04
N GLN A 161 -23.23 -18.64 5.44
CA GLN A 161 -23.85 -19.66 4.58
C GLN A 161 -24.58 -19.03 3.38
N ASP A 162 -25.15 -17.85 3.55
CA ASP A 162 -25.80 -17.12 2.47
C ASP A 162 -24.78 -16.63 1.42
N LEU A 163 -23.54 -16.36 1.83
CA LEU A 163 -22.48 -15.87 0.95
C LEU A 163 -21.81 -16.98 0.13
N MET A 164 -21.78 -18.22 0.65
CA MET A 164 -21.08 -19.35 0.02
C MET A 164 -21.45 -19.62 -1.45
N PRO A 165 -22.71 -19.46 -1.90
CA PRO A 165 -23.09 -19.67 -3.31
C PRO A 165 -22.52 -18.63 -4.28
N TYR A 166 -22.10 -17.46 -3.76
CA TYR A 166 -21.70 -16.31 -4.55
C TYR A 166 -20.17 -16.17 -4.63
N PRO A 167 -19.65 -15.52 -5.68
CA PRO A 167 -18.24 -15.18 -5.75
C PRO A 167 -17.83 -14.24 -4.62
N TYR A 168 -16.73 -14.56 -3.95
CA TYR A 168 -16.09 -13.70 -2.96
C TYR A 168 -14.94 -12.94 -3.61
N LEU A 169 -14.98 -11.63 -3.53
CA LEU A 169 -13.99 -10.74 -4.13
C LEU A 169 -12.98 -10.35 -3.06
N VAL A 170 -11.69 -10.53 -3.37
CA VAL A 170 -10.58 -10.26 -2.48
C VAL A 170 -9.49 -9.48 -3.20
N PHE A 171 -8.79 -8.61 -2.47
CA PHE A 171 -7.60 -7.93 -2.99
C PHE A 171 -6.36 -8.80 -2.84
N GLU A 172 -5.59 -8.95 -3.94
CA GLU A 172 -4.33 -9.68 -3.89
C GLU A 172 -3.28 -8.93 -3.07
N GLN A 173 -2.50 -9.67 -2.27
CA GLN A 173 -1.45 -9.10 -1.42
C GLN A 173 -0.04 -9.35 -1.98
N GLY A 174 0.08 -9.50 -3.30
CA GLY A 174 1.34 -9.60 -4.04
C GLY A 174 2.29 -10.67 -3.49
N LYS A 175 3.52 -10.27 -3.18
CA LYS A 175 4.56 -11.17 -2.64
C LYS A 175 4.24 -11.69 -1.23
N HIS A 176 3.39 -11.00 -0.49
CA HIS A 176 2.98 -11.30 0.87
C HIS A 176 1.55 -11.84 0.91
N ASN A 177 1.17 -12.62 -0.11
CA ASN A 177 -0.17 -13.17 -0.26
C ASN A 177 -0.46 -14.23 0.82
N SER A 178 -0.82 -13.75 2.00
CA SER A 178 -1.21 -14.55 3.16
C SER A 178 -2.46 -13.93 3.76
N PHE A 179 -3.34 -14.74 4.33
CA PHE A 179 -4.58 -14.28 4.97
C PHE A 179 -4.34 -13.25 6.09
N TYR A 180 -3.14 -13.22 6.69
CA TYR A 180 -2.78 -12.19 7.68
C TYR A 180 -2.65 -10.79 7.09
N PHE A 181 -2.35 -10.68 5.80
CA PHE A 181 -2.22 -9.40 5.10
C PHE A 181 -3.48 -9.03 4.31
N SER A 182 -4.46 -9.93 4.25
CA SER A 182 -5.71 -9.70 3.52
C SER A 182 -6.48 -8.51 4.08
N GLU A 183 -7.15 -7.78 3.20
CA GLU A 183 -7.98 -6.63 3.55
C GLU A 183 -9.40 -7.04 3.96
N GLU A 184 -9.78 -8.29 3.67
CA GLU A 184 -11.11 -8.80 3.91
C GLU A 184 -11.20 -9.59 5.21
N PHE A 185 -12.24 -9.31 5.98
CA PHE A 185 -12.50 -9.93 7.28
C PHE A 185 -12.63 -11.46 7.23
N LEU A 186 -13.21 -11.99 6.15
CA LEU A 186 -13.44 -13.43 5.99
C LEU A 186 -12.34 -14.17 5.24
N SER A 187 -11.16 -13.58 5.11
CA SER A 187 -10.03 -14.14 4.35
C SER A 187 -9.51 -15.48 4.88
N SER A 188 -9.79 -15.81 6.13
CA SER A 188 -9.48 -17.13 6.73
C SER A 188 -10.43 -18.25 6.31
N LEU A 189 -11.54 -17.93 5.63
CA LEU A 189 -12.53 -18.89 5.17
C LEU A 189 -12.30 -19.25 3.71
N GLU A 190 -12.48 -20.53 3.37
CA GLU A 190 -12.45 -20.99 1.99
C GLU A 190 -13.82 -20.79 1.33
N PHE A 191 -13.86 -19.90 0.34
CA PHE A 191 -15.04 -19.74 -0.51
C PHE A 191 -14.86 -20.56 -1.80
N PRO A 192 -15.91 -21.29 -2.24
CA PRO A 192 -15.84 -22.09 -3.47
C PRO A 192 -15.57 -21.26 -4.74
N LYS A 193 -15.89 -19.98 -4.70
CA LYS A 193 -15.73 -19.04 -5.81
C LYS A 193 -15.00 -17.79 -5.31
N ASN A 194 -13.73 -17.63 -5.70
CA ASN A 194 -12.93 -16.45 -5.37
C ASN A 194 -12.58 -15.68 -6.63
N ILE A 195 -12.67 -14.36 -6.54
CA ILE A 195 -12.18 -13.43 -7.56
C ILE A 195 -11.12 -12.57 -6.90
N MET A 196 -9.87 -12.72 -7.34
CA MET A 196 -8.78 -11.88 -6.88
C MET A 196 -8.66 -10.65 -7.76
N VAL A 197 -8.58 -9.49 -7.17
CA VAL A 197 -8.40 -8.22 -7.86
C VAL A 197 -7.18 -7.50 -7.28
N ARG A 198 -6.52 -6.70 -8.10
CA ARG A 198 -5.34 -5.95 -7.68
C ARG A 198 -5.69 -4.50 -7.36
N ASP A 199 -6.67 -3.97 -8.05
CA ASP A 199 -7.08 -2.58 -7.97
C ASP A 199 -8.59 -2.47 -8.13
N ARG A 200 -9.14 -1.31 -7.78
CA ARG A 200 -10.56 -1.04 -8.05
C ARG A 200 -10.77 -0.90 -9.55
N ALA A 201 -11.71 -1.65 -10.07
CA ALA A 201 -12.17 -1.51 -11.44
C ALA A 201 -13.20 -0.38 -11.54
#